data_fcd483b59202a89ad076f664916c5005
#
_entry.id   fcd483b59202a89ad076f664916c5005
#
_cell.length_a   1.000
_cell.length_b   1.000
_cell.length_c   1.000
_cell.angle_alpha   90.00
_cell.angle_beta   90.00
_cell.angle_gamma   90.00
#
_symmetry.space_group_name_H-M   'P 1'
#
loop_
_entity.id
_entity.type
_entity.pdbx_description
1 polymer ?
#
loop_
_entity_poly.entity_id
_entity_poly.type
_entity_poly.pdbx_seq_one_letter_code
_entity_poly.pdbx_strand_id
1 'polypeptide(L)'
;LGGRAWGYPWHWSVYRWLRGETATHAPIADLASFATTLGEFLAALQRIDAWSGPPPGQHNFYRGGPLAVYDHETRRAFEALEGTIDVAAARVVWEAALASAWNDDPVWFHGDVASGNLLVENGRLSAVIDFGTSGVGDPACDLSISWTMFDETSRAAFRDALPLDEETWARGRGWTLWKALIVAAEMPGTDRLEIEKSRRVIDALLSDHRRYG
;
A
#
# COMPACT_ATOMS: atom_id res chain seq x y z
N LEU A 1 0.37 -27.68 -4.77
CA LEU A 1 0.40 -27.26 -6.18
C LEU A 1 -0.05 -28.43 -7.05
N GLY A 2 -1.03 -28.18 -7.93
CA GLY A 2 -1.47 -29.12 -8.94
C GLY A 2 -1.04 -28.69 -10.33
N GLY A 3 -0.70 -29.66 -11.19
CA GLY A 3 -0.38 -29.41 -12.58
C GLY A 3 -1.62 -29.38 -13.48
N ARG A 4 -1.44 -29.04 -14.74
CA ARG A 4 -2.46 -29.11 -15.78
C ARG A 4 -3.03 -30.54 -15.87
N ALA A 5 -4.31 -30.69 -15.72
CA ALA A 5 -4.96 -32.01 -15.75
C ALA A 5 -6.46 -31.90 -16.11
N TRP A 6 -7.03 -32.97 -16.68
CA TRP A 6 -8.48 -33.13 -16.90
C TRP A 6 -9.12 -31.98 -17.71
N GLY A 7 -8.41 -31.46 -18.71
CA GLY A 7 -8.89 -30.34 -19.53
C GLY A 7 -8.73 -28.95 -18.90
N TYR A 8 -8.23 -28.84 -17.66
CA TYR A 8 -7.87 -27.57 -17.04
C TYR A 8 -6.44 -27.19 -17.42
N PRO A 9 -6.22 -26.09 -18.17
CA PRO A 9 -4.93 -25.78 -18.78
C PRO A 9 -3.95 -25.06 -17.86
N TRP A 10 -4.36 -24.68 -16.65
CA TRP A 10 -3.59 -23.86 -15.74
C TRP A 10 -3.03 -24.66 -14.55
N HIS A 11 -1.96 -24.17 -13.94
CA HIS A 11 -1.55 -24.63 -12.62
C HIS A 11 -2.55 -24.15 -11.57
N TRP A 12 -2.74 -24.92 -10.52
CA TRP A 12 -3.66 -24.60 -9.45
C TRP A 12 -3.09 -24.98 -8.09
N SER A 13 -3.61 -24.36 -7.04
CA SER A 13 -3.28 -24.68 -5.66
C SER A 13 -4.55 -24.63 -4.79
N VAL A 14 -4.54 -25.43 -3.75
CA VAL A 14 -5.59 -25.45 -2.73
C VAL A 14 -4.96 -24.98 -1.43
N TYR A 15 -5.58 -23.99 -0.83
CA TYR A 15 -5.18 -23.44 0.46
C TYR A 15 -6.24 -23.74 1.51
N ARG A 16 -5.84 -23.77 2.76
CA ARG A 16 -6.77 -23.83 3.87
C ARG A 16 -7.61 -22.55 3.88
N TRP A 17 -8.93 -22.69 4.05
CA TRP A 17 -9.80 -21.54 4.29
C TRP A 17 -9.47 -20.90 5.63
N LEU A 18 -9.19 -19.63 5.65
CA LEU A 18 -8.98 -18.83 6.86
C LEU A 18 -10.31 -18.21 7.28
N ARG A 19 -10.57 -18.21 8.60
CA ARG A 19 -11.76 -17.57 9.17
C ARG A 19 -11.54 -16.07 9.24
N GLY A 20 -12.64 -15.33 9.23
CA GLY A 20 -12.66 -13.87 9.33
C GLY A 20 -13.40 -13.23 8.16
N GLU A 21 -13.76 -11.99 8.34
CA GLU A 21 -14.33 -11.11 7.34
C GLU A 21 -13.30 -10.03 7.00
N THR A 22 -13.33 -9.48 5.79
CA THR A 22 -12.35 -8.45 5.39
C THR A 22 -12.55 -7.18 6.22
N ALA A 23 -11.45 -6.49 6.54
CA ALA A 23 -11.47 -5.23 7.27
C ALA A 23 -12.25 -4.11 6.54
N THR A 24 -12.60 -4.32 5.27
CA THR A 24 -13.51 -3.43 4.54
C THR A 24 -14.91 -3.41 5.13
N HIS A 25 -15.37 -4.52 5.70
CA HIS A 25 -16.75 -4.73 6.17
C HIS A 25 -16.83 -5.08 7.65
N ALA A 26 -15.81 -5.76 8.18
CA ALA A 26 -15.80 -6.21 9.57
C ALA A 26 -15.66 -5.04 10.55
N PRO A 27 -16.37 -5.06 11.68
CA PRO A 27 -16.12 -4.13 12.76
C PRO A 27 -14.77 -4.41 13.42
N ILE A 28 -13.97 -3.35 13.61
CA ILE A 28 -12.68 -3.40 14.31
C ILE A 28 -12.90 -2.83 15.71
N ALA A 29 -12.54 -3.61 16.72
CA ALA A 29 -12.79 -3.23 18.12
C ALA A 29 -11.89 -2.07 18.58
N ASP A 30 -10.63 -2.07 18.14
CA ASP A 30 -9.61 -1.06 18.45
C ASP A 30 -8.70 -0.90 17.23
N LEU A 31 -8.83 0.22 16.53
CA LEU A 31 -8.07 0.48 15.29
C LEU A 31 -6.58 0.71 15.58
N ALA A 32 -6.21 1.25 16.73
CA ALA A 32 -4.81 1.44 17.10
C ALA A 32 -4.11 0.10 17.38
N SER A 33 -4.74 -0.79 18.15
CA SER A 33 -4.23 -2.15 18.36
C SER A 33 -4.16 -2.95 17.05
N PHE A 34 -5.14 -2.77 16.16
CA PHE A 34 -5.14 -3.39 14.83
C PHE A 34 -3.95 -2.93 14.01
N ALA A 35 -3.70 -1.62 13.99
CA ALA A 35 -2.59 -1.00 13.28
C ALA A 35 -1.23 -1.45 13.83
N THR A 36 -1.08 -1.52 15.16
CA THR A 36 0.12 -2.08 15.81
C THR A 36 0.38 -3.51 15.35
N THR A 37 -0.66 -4.37 15.41
CA THR A 37 -0.52 -5.79 15.01
C THR A 37 -0.12 -5.92 13.53
N LEU A 38 -0.66 -5.08 12.65
CA LEU A 38 -0.27 -5.06 11.24
C LEU A 38 1.18 -4.58 11.05
N GLY A 39 1.60 -3.55 11.77
CA GLY A 39 2.99 -3.07 11.76
C GLY A 39 3.99 -4.15 12.20
N GLU A 40 3.68 -4.84 13.31
CA GLU A 40 4.47 -5.98 13.80
C GLU A 40 4.54 -7.12 12.78
N PHE A 41 3.43 -7.42 12.10
CA PHE A 41 3.40 -8.40 11.02
C PHE A 41 4.33 -8.00 9.88
N LEU A 42 4.26 -6.76 9.38
CA LEU A 42 5.12 -6.28 8.31
C LEU A 42 6.60 -6.25 8.73
N ALA A 43 6.89 -5.82 9.95
CA ALA A 43 8.24 -5.88 10.50
C ALA A 43 8.76 -7.33 10.60
N ALA A 44 7.89 -8.30 10.88
CA ALA A 44 8.26 -9.72 10.87
C ALA A 44 8.50 -10.24 9.45
N LEU A 45 7.68 -9.83 8.47
CA LEU A 45 7.83 -10.16 7.06
C LEU A 45 9.17 -9.66 6.52
N GLN A 46 9.56 -8.43 6.85
CA GLN A 46 10.82 -7.81 6.44
C GLN A 46 12.07 -8.52 7.00
N ARG A 47 11.95 -9.28 8.09
CA ARG A 47 13.05 -10.07 8.67
C ARG A 47 13.27 -11.44 8.02
N ILE A 48 12.37 -11.86 7.14
CA ILE A 48 12.52 -13.12 6.41
C ILE A 48 13.66 -12.96 5.39
N ASP A 49 14.49 -14.01 5.26
CA ASP A 49 15.56 -14.05 4.26
C ASP A 49 15.01 -13.76 2.85
N ALA A 50 15.54 -12.71 2.23
CA ALA A 50 15.08 -12.20 0.94
C ALA A 50 15.85 -12.80 -0.27
N TRP A 51 16.82 -13.70 -0.04
CA TRP A 51 17.77 -14.22 -1.05
C TRP A 51 17.12 -14.68 -2.36
N SER A 52 15.96 -15.29 -2.33
CA SER A 52 15.30 -15.87 -3.51
C SER A 52 13.97 -15.24 -3.84
N GLY A 53 13.64 -14.08 -3.22
CA GLY A 53 12.39 -13.38 -3.47
C GLY A 53 12.35 -12.75 -4.87
N PRO A 54 11.17 -12.64 -5.49
CA PRO A 54 11.02 -11.99 -6.79
C PRO A 54 11.29 -10.48 -6.68
N PRO A 55 12.19 -9.93 -7.52
CA PRO A 55 12.45 -8.48 -7.52
C PRO A 55 11.29 -7.70 -8.13
N PRO A 56 11.28 -6.35 -8.02
CA PRO A 56 10.30 -5.51 -8.70
C PRO A 56 10.26 -5.75 -10.20
N GLY A 57 9.05 -5.85 -10.76
CA GLY A 57 8.86 -6.09 -12.18
C GLY A 57 7.40 -5.96 -12.60
N GLN A 58 7.13 -6.21 -13.88
CA GLN A 58 5.77 -6.11 -14.42
C GLN A 58 4.78 -7.06 -13.71
N HIS A 59 5.25 -8.22 -13.23
CA HIS A 59 4.43 -9.23 -12.54
C HIS A 59 3.84 -8.75 -11.21
N ASN A 60 4.49 -7.79 -10.55
CA ASN A 60 4.04 -7.21 -9.29
C ASN A 60 3.83 -5.68 -9.41
N PHE A 61 3.62 -5.17 -10.63
CA PHE A 61 3.41 -3.74 -10.91
C PHE A 61 4.54 -2.86 -10.35
N TYR A 62 5.78 -3.33 -10.49
CA TYR A 62 7.00 -2.65 -10.02
C TYR A 62 7.02 -2.29 -8.54
N ARG A 63 6.16 -2.89 -7.70
CA ARG A 63 6.17 -2.68 -6.25
C ARG A 63 7.53 -3.08 -5.67
N GLY A 64 7.99 -2.31 -4.68
CA GLY A 64 9.34 -2.46 -4.13
C GLY A 64 10.46 -1.88 -4.98
N GLY A 65 10.13 -1.28 -6.14
CA GLY A 65 11.06 -0.59 -7.02
C GLY A 65 10.95 0.94 -6.95
N PRO A 66 11.72 1.66 -7.78
CA PRO A 66 11.71 3.12 -7.82
C PRO A 66 10.35 3.67 -8.27
N LEU A 67 9.83 4.65 -7.55
CA LEU A 67 8.58 5.37 -7.89
C LEU A 67 8.64 6.07 -9.26
N ALA A 68 9.83 6.38 -9.76
CA ALA A 68 10.03 7.04 -11.05
C ALA A 68 9.37 6.29 -12.23
N VAL A 69 9.10 4.99 -12.09
CA VAL A 69 8.37 4.21 -13.10
C VAL A 69 6.98 4.78 -13.38
N TYR A 70 6.38 5.44 -12.41
CA TYR A 70 5.05 6.05 -12.46
C TYR A 70 5.06 7.57 -12.60
N ASP A 71 6.24 8.21 -12.77
CA ASP A 71 6.33 9.68 -12.83
C ASP A 71 5.51 10.29 -13.96
N HIS A 72 5.59 9.71 -15.16
CA HIS A 72 4.82 10.21 -16.30
C HIS A 72 3.31 10.14 -16.07
N GLU A 73 2.81 9.05 -15.48
CA GLU A 73 1.40 8.87 -15.20
C GLU A 73 0.93 9.84 -14.09
N THR A 74 1.73 10.01 -13.06
CA THR A 74 1.46 10.96 -11.97
C THR A 74 1.39 12.40 -12.47
N ARG A 75 2.32 12.82 -13.34
CA ARG A 75 2.31 14.17 -13.91
C ARG A 75 1.08 14.43 -14.77
N ARG A 76 0.63 13.45 -15.54
CA ARG A 76 -0.62 13.54 -16.30
C ARG A 76 -1.85 13.66 -15.38
N ALA A 77 -1.86 12.93 -14.26
CA ALA A 77 -2.94 13.04 -13.27
C ALA A 77 -2.95 14.43 -12.60
N PHE A 78 -1.80 15.05 -12.33
CA PHE A 78 -1.74 16.44 -11.88
C PHE A 78 -2.40 17.42 -12.86
N GLU A 79 -2.12 17.27 -14.16
CA GLU A 79 -2.74 18.10 -15.19
C GLU A 79 -4.27 17.94 -15.22
N ALA A 80 -4.75 16.70 -15.12
CA ALA A 80 -6.18 16.39 -15.13
C ALA A 80 -6.92 16.90 -13.88
N LEU A 81 -6.22 17.03 -12.75
CA LEU A 81 -6.79 17.43 -11.46
C LEU A 81 -6.57 18.92 -11.14
N GLU A 82 -6.01 19.70 -12.06
CA GLU A 82 -5.81 21.14 -11.87
C GLU A 82 -7.14 21.83 -11.51
N GLY A 83 -7.11 22.64 -10.45
CA GLY A 83 -8.32 23.30 -9.91
C GLY A 83 -9.28 22.39 -9.14
N THR A 84 -8.99 21.10 -9.02
CA THR A 84 -9.83 20.13 -8.28
C THR A 84 -9.24 19.75 -6.92
N ILE A 85 -7.90 19.68 -6.86
CA ILE A 85 -7.13 19.43 -5.64
C ILE A 85 -6.01 20.47 -5.51
N ASP A 86 -5.32 20.50 -4.37
CA ASP A 86 -4.08 21.29 -4.22
C ASP A 86 -2.92 20.58 -4.93
N VAL A 87 -2.86 20.75 -6.26
CA VAL A 87 -1.83 20.14 -7.12
C VAL A 87 -0.43 20.62 -6.71
N ALA A 88 -0.28 21.88 -6.28
CA ALA A 88 1.03 22.41 -5.87
C ALA A 88 1.56 21.65 -4.64
N ALA A 89 0.74 21.46 -3.60
CA ALA A 89 1.12 20.68 -2.44
C ALA A 89 1.35 19.19 -2.78
N ALA A 90 0.51 18.60 -3.66
CA ALA A 90 0.67 17.22 -4.09
C ALA A 90 2.00 17.00 -4.86
N ARG A 91 2.43 17.96 -5.68
CA ARG A 91 3.75 17.94 -6.34
C ARG A 91 4.89 17.94 -5.32
N VAL A 92 4.81 18.72 -4.25
CA VAL A 92 5.84 18.72 -3.19
C VAL A 92 5.98 17.33 -2.57
N VAL A 93 4.86 16.66 -2.25
CA VAL A 93 4.87 15.29 -1.73
C VAL A 93 5.51 14.31 -2.72
N TRP A 94 5.16 14.44 -4.00
CA TRP A 94 5.68 13.58 -5.06
C TRP A 94 7.19 13.76 -5.27
N GLU A 95 7.65 15.00 -5.36
CA GLU A 95 9.08 15.31 -5.55
C GLU A 95 9.90 14.87 -4.32
N ALA A 96 9.38 15.01 -3.11
CA ALA A 96 10.03 14.49 -1.90
C ALA A 96 10.18 12.97 -1.94
N ALA A 97 9.17 12.25 -2.44
CA ALA A 97 9.23 10.81 -2.60
C ALA A 97 10.23 10.38 -3.68
N LEU A 98 10.34 11.13 -4.80
CA LEU A 98 11.29 10.86 -5.87
C LEU A 98 12.73 11.20 -5.48
N ALA A 99 12.93 12.15 -4.57
CA ALA A 99 14.27 12.58 -4.11
C ALA A 99 14.95 11.54 -3.23
N SER A 100 14.23 10.57 -2.69
CA SER A 100 14.76 9.51 -1.84
C SER A 100 14.84 8.17 -2.58
N ALA A 101 15.76 7.31 -2.16
CA ALA A 101 15.94 5.97 -2.70
C ALA A 101 16.13 4.96 -1.57
N TRP A 102 15.68 3.73 -1.78
CA TRP A 102 15.99 2.62 -0.89
C TRP A 102 17.43 2.19 -1.13
N ASN A 103 18.29 2.33 -0.13
CA ASN A 103 19.71 2.02 -0.22
C ASN A 103 20.12 0.84 0.68
N ASP A 104 19.20 0.31 1.47
CA ASP A 104 19.42 -0.87 2.31
C ASP A 104 19.24 -2.17 1.52
N ASP A 105 19.57 -3.29 2.16
CA ASP A 105 19.30 -4.62 1.59
C ASP A 105 17.80 -4.79 1.28
N PRO A 106 17.47 -5.46 0.16
CA PRO A 106 16.08 -5.73 -0.18
C PRO A 106 15.41 -6.56 0.90
N VAL A 107 14.19 -6.17 1.29
CA VAL A 107 13.36 -6.90 2.26
C VAL A 107 12.08 -7.40 1.61
N TRP A 108 11.44 -8.42 2.21
CA TRP A 108 10.13 -8.84 1.77
C TRP A 108 9.08 -7.76 2.04
N PHE A 109 8.25 -7.51 1.04
CA PHE A 109 7.04 -6.69 1.14
C PHE A 109 5.81 -7.49 0.67
N HIS A 110 4.63 -7.12 1.15
CA HIS A 110 3.36 -7.71 0.73
C HIS A 110 2.94 -7.21 -0.67
N GLY A 111 3.08 -5.91 -0.90
CA GLY A 111 2.80 -5.24 -2.16
C GLY A 111 1.35 -4.80 -2.37
N ASP A 112 0.40 -5.28 -1.56
CA ASP A 112 -1.01 -4.88 -1.64
C ASP A 112 -1.69 -4.90 -0.27
N VAL A 113 -1.12 -4.17 0.68
CA VAL A 113 -1.70 -4.02 2.03
C VAL A 113 -2.93 -3.11 1.93
N ALA A 114 -4.09 -3.72 1.79
CA ALA A 114 -5.38 -3.06 1.65
C ALA A 114 -6.43 -3.69 2.58
N SER A 115 -7.45 -2.94 2.98
CA SER A 115 -8.51 -3.44 3.88
C SER A 115 -9.20 -4.72 3.39
N GLY A 116 -9.26 -4.94 2.07
CA GLY A 116 -9.78 -6.16 1.46
C GLY A 116 -8.90 -7.40 1.69
N ASN A 117 -7.62 -7.21 1.97
CA ASN A 117 -6.62 -8.27 2.16
C ASN A 117 -6.29 -8.52 3.64
N LEU A 118 -7.01 -7.88 4.56
CA LEU A 118 -6.87 -8.02 6.00
C LEU A 118 -8.11 -8.70 6.58
N LEU A 119 -7.95 -9.88 7.16
CA LEU A 119 -9.07 -10.59 7.80
C LEU A 119 -9.17 -10.21 9.27
N VAL A 120 -10.40 -10.02 9.71
CA VAL A 120 -10.78 -9.67 11.07
C VAL A 120 -11.60 -10.81 11.68
N GLU A 121 -11.20 -11.25 12.86
CA GLU A 121 -11.97 -12.17 13.68
C GLU A 121 -12.07 -11.60 15.09
N ASN A 122 -13.27 -11.55 15.66
CA ASN A 122 -13.53 -10.97 16.98
C ASN A 122 -13.00 -9.52 17.14
N GLY A 123 -13.11 -8.71 16.09
CA GLY A 123 -12.69 -7.31 16.09
C GLY A 123 -11.18 -7.08 16.03
N ARG A 124 -10.37 -8.11 15.75
CA ARG A 124 -8.90 -8.06 15.69
C ARG A 124 -8.39 -8.59 14.35
N LEU A 125 -7.21 -8.14 13.92
CA LEU A 125 -6.51 -8.71 12.78
C LEU A 125 -6.22 -10.20 13.04
N SER A 126 -6.72 -11.07 12.15
CA SER A 126 -6.55 -12.52 12.25
C SER A 126 -5.66 -13.10 11.16
N ALA A 127 -5.63 -12.47 9.97
CA ALA A 127 -4.75 -12.87 8.89
C ALA A 127 -4.53 -11.74 7.88
N VAL A 128 -3.39 -11.79 7.20
CA VAL A 128 -3.09 -11.04 5.99
C VAL A 128 -3.07 -12.04 4.83
N ILE A 129 -3.76 -11.72 3.74
CA ILE A 129 -3.95 -12.60 2.59
C ILE A 129 -3.60 -11.89 1.28
N ASP A 130 -3.56 -12.64 0.19
CA ASP A 130 -3.29 -12.16 -1.17
C ASP A 130 -1.87 -11.62 -1.37
N PHE A 131 -0.91 -12.52 -1.28
CA PHE A 131 0.52 -12.26 -1.54
C PHE A 131 0.87 -12.28 -3.05
N GLY A 132 -0.13 -12.13 -3.92
CA GLY A 132 0.08 -12.22 -5.39
C GLY A 132 1.01 -11.16 -5.96
N THR A 133 1.22 -10.05 -5.27
CA THR A 133 2.11 -8.95 -5.66
C THR A 133 3.34 -8.81 -4.76
N SER A 134 3.54 -9.75 -3.84
CA SER A 134 4.69 -9.74 -2.93
C SER A 134 6.01 -9.89 -3.67
N GLY A 135 7.06 -9.39 -3.07
CA GLY A 135 8.41 -9.45 -3.62
C GLY A 135 9.44 -8.97 -2.62
N VAL A 136 10.65 -8.75 -3.12
CA VAL A 136 11.77 -8.22 -2.32
C VAL A 136 12.27 -6.90 -2.91
N GLY A 137 12.47 -5.89 -2.05
CA GLY A 137 12.89 -4.56 -2.44
C GLY A 137 12.58 -3.53 -1.36
N ASP A 138 12.20 -2.32 -1.78
CA ASP A 138 11.75 -1.23 -0.92
C ASP A 138 10.36 -1.54 -0.32
N PRO A 139 10.19 -1.59 1.01
CA PRO A 139 8.91 -1.89 1.64
C PRO A 139 7.91 -0.72 1.63
N ALA A 140 8.27 0.43 1.09
CA ALA A 140 7.46 1.65 1.14
C ALA A 140 6.05 1.50 0.54
N CYS A 141 5.85 0.61 -0.44
CA CYS A 141 4.54 0.35 -1.03
C CYS A 141 3.51 -0.19 -0.02
N ASP A 142 3.96 -0.88 1.05
CA ASP A 142 3.08 -1.44 2.09
C ASP A 142 2.54 -0.39 3.05
N LEU A 143 3.10 0.82 3.04
CA LEU A 143 2.67 1.91 3.91
C LEU A 143 1.35 2.57 3.48
N SER A 144 0.82 2.25 2.31
CA SER A 144 -0.40 2.87 1.76
C SER A 144 -1.62 2.73 2.68
N ILE A 145 -1.70 1.68 3.48
CA ILE A 145 -2.76 1.45 4.46
C ILE A 145 -2.87 2.60 5.48
N SER A 146 -1.76 3.27 5.77
CA SER A 146 -1.67 4.40 6.69
C SER A 146 -2.61 5.55 6.35
N TRP A 147 -2.86 5.78 5.07
CA TRP A 147 -3.71 6.89 4.60
C TRP A 147 -5.02 6.43 4.00
N THR A 148 -5.14 5.14 3.68
CA THR A 148 -6.37 4.58 3.09
C THR A 148 -7.34 4.02 4.13
N MET A 149 -6.85 3.70 5.34
CA MET A 149 -7.65 3.07 6.39
C MET A 149 -7.48 3.69 7.77
N PHE A 150 -6.28 4.14 8.14
CA PHE A 150 -5.97 4.57 9.50
C PHE A 150 -6.27 6.06 9.71
N ASP A 151 -6.80 6.37 10.89
CA ASP A 151 -6.85 7.73 11.42
C ASP A 151 -5.48 8.15 12.00
N GLU A 152 -5.38 9.35 12.56
CA GLU A 152 -4.12 9.88 13.10
C GLU A 152 -3.54 9.01 14.22
N THR A 153 -4.39 8.54 15.14
CA THR A 153 -3.99 7.73 16.30
C THR A 153 -3.49 6.35 15.87
N SER A 154 -4.25 5.67 15.05
CA SER A 154 -3.89 4.34 14.54
C SER A 154 -2.69 4.40 13.58
N ARG A 155 -2.53 5.48 12.80
CA ARG A 155 -1.34 5.70 11.97
C ARG A 155 -0.09 5.88 12.82
N ALA A 156 -0.17 6.63 13.92
CA ALA A 156 0.94 6.74 14.85
C ALA A 156 1.32 5.39 15.46
N ALA A 157 0.33 4.59 15.90
CA ALA A 157 0.56 3.26 16.43
C ALA A 157 1.19 2.29 15.39
N PHE A 158 0.76 2.37 14.13
CA PHE A 158 1.35 1.62 13.03
C PHE A 158 2.80 2.01 12.79
N ARG A 159 3.09 3.31 12.78
CA ARG A 159 4.43 3.86 12.60
C ARG A 159 5.37 3.43 13.72
N ASP A 160 4.93 3.47 14.96
CA ASP A 160 5.71 3.04 16.13
C ASP A 160 6.05 1.54 16.09
N ALA A 161 5.16 0.72 15.53
CA ALA A 161 5.35 -0.72 15.39
C ALA A 161 6.23 -1.12 14.19
N LEU A 162 6.44 -0.22 13.23
CA LEU A 162 7.17 -0.48 11.99
C LEU A 162 8.36 0.48 11.86
N PRO A 163 9.57 0.10 12.33
CA PRO A 163 10.72 0.99 12.45
C PRO A 163 11.38 1.28 11.10
N LEU A 164 10.74 2.10 10.29
CA LEU A 164 11.23 2.60 9.01
C LEU A 164 11.60 4.07 9.12
N ASP A 165 12.57 4.50 8.33
CA ASP A 165 13.04 5.88 8.30
C ASP A 165 12.06 6.84 7.58
N GLU A 166 12.30 8.15 7.74
CA GLU A 166 11.47 9.19 7.14
C GLU A 166 11.48 9.15 5.60
N GLU A 167 12.57 8.74 4.99
CA GLU A 167 12.69 8.61 3.55
C GLU A 167 11.80 7.48 3.03
N THR A 168 11.73 6.36 3.73
CA THR A 168 10.80 5.27 3.43
C THR A 168 9.34 5.72 3.60
N TRP A 169 9.03 6.50 4.63
CA TRP A 169 7.71 7.10 4.81
C TRP A 169 7.38 8.10 3.70
N ALA A 170 8.35 8.90 3.24
CA ALA A 170 8.17 9.79 2.09
C ALA A 170 7.83 9.01 0.82
N ARG A 171 8.53 7.90 0.54
CA ARG A 171 8.21 7.01 -0.59
C ARG A 171 6.86 6.33 -0.43
N GLY A 172 6.47 5.93 0.79
CA GLY A 172 5.13 5.41 1.09
C GLY A 172 4.02 6.41 0.79
N ARG A 173 4.22 7.70 1.13
CA ARG A 173 3.32 8.79 0.71
C ARG A 173 3.26 8.88 -0.81
N GLY A 174 4.39 8.75 -1.50
CA GLY A 174 4.45 8.76 -2.96
C GLY A 174 3.66 7.61 -3.61
N TRP A 175 3.83 6.38 -3.15
CA TRP A 175 3.07 5.21 -3.61
C TRP A 175 1.56 5.41 -3.46
N THR A 176 1.15 5.93 -2.32
CA THR A 176 -0.26 6.17 -2.03
C THR A 176 -0.81 7.32 -2.86
N LEU A 177 -0.02 8.41 -3.00
CA LEU A 177 -0.40 9.58 -3.79
C LEU A 177 -0.57 9.23 -5.26
N TRP A 178 0.38 8.54 -5.88
CA TRP A 178 0.26 8.06 -7.27
C TRP A 178 -1.07 7.34 -7.48
N LYS A 179 -1.36 6.33 -6.65
CA LYS A 179 -2.59 5.53 -6.79
C LYS A 179 -3.84 6.37 -6.61
N ALA A 180 -3.88 7.26 -5.62
CA ALA A 180 -5.01 8.13 -5.38
C ALA A 180 -5.23 9.14 -6.52
N LEU A 181 -4.15 9.69 -7.08
CA LEU A 181 -4.22 10.64 -8.20
C LEU A 181 -4.80 10.01 -9.45
N ILE A 182 -4.32 8.83 -9.87
CA ILE A 182 -4.83 8.18 -11.08
C ILE A 182 -6.29 7.77 -10.96
N VAL A 183 -6.75 7.38 -9.77
CA VAL A 183 -8.16 7.08 -9.49
C VAL A 183 -8.99 8.36 -9.47
N ALA A 184 -8.52 9.43 -8.81
CA ALA A 184 -9.21 10.72 -8.74
C ALA A 184 -9.31 11.42 -10.10
N ALA A 185 -8.36 11.16 -11.01
CA ALA A 185 -8.36 11.66 -12.40
C ALA A 185 -9.32 10.90 -13.33
N GLU A 186 -10.23 10.11 -12.77
CA GLU A 186 -11.28 9.40 -13.52
C GLU A 186 -10.73 8.40 -14.55
N MET A 187 -9.90 7.48 -14.11
CA MET A 187 -9.53 6.33 -14.95
C MET A 187 -10.79 5.64 -15.48
N PRO A 188 -10.79 5.18 -16.74
CA PRO A 188 -11.95 4.49 -17.32
C PRO A 188 -12.48 3.38 -16.43
N GLY A 189 -13.77 3.45 -16.05
CA GLY A 189 -14.43 2.47 -15.19
C GLY A 189 -14.40 2.74 -13.68
N THR A 190 -13.80 3.87 -13.24
CA THR A 190 -13.81 4.26 -11.82
C THR A 190 -15.20 4.81 -11.44
N ASP A 191 -15.77 4.31 -10.35
CA ASP A 191 -17.03 4.85 -9.85
C ASP A 191 -16.81 6.14 -9.03
N ARG A 192 -17.89 6.91 -8.86
CA ARG A 192 -17.86 8.20 -8.16
C ARG A 192 -17.44 8.07 -6.69
N LEU A 193 -17.79 6.99 -6.03
CA LEU A 193 -17.43 6.76 -4.63
C LEU A 193 -15.92 6.53 -4.47
N GLU A 194 -15.30 5.82 -5.41
CA GLU A 194 -13.86 5.61 -5.42
C GLU A 194 -13.10 6.91 -5.66
N ILE A 195 -13.60 7.77 -6.56
CA ILE A 195 -13.05 9.11 -6.81
C ILE A 195 -13.09 9.95 -5.51
N GLU A 196 -14.22 9.98 -4.82
CA GLU A 196 -14.38 10.73 -3.57
C GLU A 196 -13.48 10.17 -2.44
N LYS A 197 -13.31 8.85 -2.36
CA LYS A 197 -12.38 8.22 -1.43
C LYS A 197 -10.93 8.62 -1.73
N SER A 198 -10.54 8.58 -3.00
CA SER A 198 -9.19 8.96 -3.43
C SER A 198 -8.87 10.42 -3.14
N ARG A 199 -9.80 11.33 -3.32
CA ARG A 199 -9.63 12.74 -2.92
C ARG A 199 -9.39 12.90 -1.42
N ARG A 200 -10.13 12.18 -0.58
CA ARG A 200 -9.88 12.16 0.88
C ARG A 200 -8.52 11.61 1.24
N VAL A 201 -8.05 10.59 0.53
CA VAL A 201 -6.69 10.05 0.71
C VAL A 201 -5.64 11.11 0.35
N ILE A 202 -5.82 11.85 -0.75
CA ILE A 202 -4.93 12.95 -1.13
C ILE A 202 -4.89 14.00 -0.01
N ASP A 203 -6.03 14.45 0.50
CA ASP A 203 -6.09 15.43 1.60
C ASP A 203 -5.38 14.94 2.86
N ALA A 204 -5.54 13.66 3.21
CA ALA A 204 -4.85 13.04 4.34
C ALA A 204 -3.33 13.01 4.15
N LEU A 205 -2.85 12.70 2.94
CA LEU A 205 -1.43 12.71 2.58
C LEU A 205 -0.82 14.11 2.67
N LEU A 206 -1.53 15.12 2.14
CA LEU A 206 -1.07 16.51 2.21
C LEU A 206 -1.00 17.01 3.65
N SER A 207 -1.95 16.61 4.48
CA SER A 207 -1.95 16.94 5.92
C SER A 207 -0.78 16.27 6.65
N ASP A 208 -0.54 14.99 6.38
CA ASP A 208 0.55 14.21 6.97
C ASP A 208 1.92 14.77 6.56
N HIS A 209 2.10 15.11 5.28
CA HIS A 209 3.35 15.69 4.80
C HIS A 209 3.65 17.06 5.44
N ARG A 210 2.65 17.91 5.66
CA ARG A 210 2.84 19.20 6.38
C ARG A 210 3.31 19.02 7.82
N ARG A 211 3.05 17.86 8.42
CA ARG A 211 3.40 17.59 9.82
C ARG A 211 4.75 16.89 9.98
N TYR A 212 5.11 16.03 9.03
CA TYR A 212 6.25 15.11 9.15
C TYR A 212 7.19 15.11 7.94
N GLY A 213 6.90 15.90 6.89
CA GLY A 213 7.67 15.97 5.66
C GLY A 213 8.75 17.03 5.65
#